data_d0ff949d87ddd80c997c1889e8991ea4
#
_entry.id   d0ff949d87ddd80c997c1889e8991ea4
#
_cell.length_a   1.000
_cell.length_b   1.000
_cell.length_c   1.000
_cell.angle_alpha   90.00
_cell.angle_beta   90.00
_cell.angle_gamma   90.00
#
_symmetry.space_group_name_H-M   'P 1'
#
loop_
_entity.id
_entity.type
_entity.pdbx_description
1 polymer ?
#
loop_
_entity_poly.entity_id
_entity_poly.type
_entity_poly.pdbx_seq_one_letter_code
_entity_poly.pdbx_strand_id
1 'polypeptide(L)'
;MCPHLPLSTPGNPLASPSCLSFCLARWLAVSPPPLSEMKEKNPWHTPVTIIITVIGVIAIVALVTVAVLQNKPLPQKYKYGIVLDAGSSHTALYIYEWPAEKDNNTGRVEQLHSCKVKGPGISSYASDPLKAGESLRTCMQEAEQWVPGKRHHETPLYLGATAGMRLLNMENSSASDKVFQAVEDALKKSPFSYQGARLLSGSEEGAFGWVTVNYLDDRLKQGLETTGALDLGGASTQISFVSGNYDGSESPSNSVTFRLYGNDYNLYTHSFLCYGKDQALRLTLAQQSKAGPATVEDPCFHPGFTETRNYSVLYDSPCVSDRKPQGGPATFTHTGTGNFLKCQEAVKSIFNFTHCKYSQCSFNGVFQPLLRGPYGAFSAYYFVMNFLNLTDTSIPLETVRKRVANYCATPWEEVKQQHPAVKLKYLAEYCFSGTYILTLLTEGYNFTSESYSNIKFIKKIKGSDAGWTLGYMLNLTNMIPAEAPDSPPLPHAGYVSIVTLMAILLFILFLVSLRPLWPRCSKQPQIV
;
A
#
# COMPACT_ATOMS: atom_id res chain seq x y z
N MET A 1 32.53 25.92 23.66
CA MET A 1 32.97 27.27 23.94
C MET A 1 31.79 28.04 24.54
N CYS A 2 31.72 28.17 25.86
CA CYS A 2 31.10 29.30 26.57
C CYS A 2 32.05 30.49 26.46
N PRO A 3 31.62 31.76 26.64
CA PRO A 3 31.14 32.31 27.90
C PRO A 3 30.15 33.52 27.76
N HIS A 4 29.46 33.94 28.74
CA HIS A 4 29.59 34.95 29.78
C HIS A 4 28.28 35.67 30.11
N LEU A 5 27.92 35.66 31.40
CA LEU A 5 27.07 36.63 32.10
C LEU A 5 27.83 37.98 32.29
N PRO A 6 27.14 39.12 32.64
CA PRO A 6 27.02 39.49 34.07
C PRO A 6 25.72 40.23 34.48
N LEU A 7 25.21 39.97 35.68
CA LEU A 7 25.18 40.80 36.92
C LEU A 7 24.71 42.25 36.81
N SER A 8 23.61 42.59 37.54
CA SER A 8 23.64 43.64 38.61
C SER A 8 22.30 43.69 39.39
N THR A 9 22.41 43.66 40.67
CA THR A 9 21.49 44.03 41.76
C THR A 9 21.45 45.57 41.99
N PRO A 10 20.74 46.22 42.96
CA PRO A 10 19.95 45.77 44.12
C PRO A 10 18.68 46.62 44.46
N GLY A 11 17.94 46.27 45.53
CA GLY A 11 17.01 47.19 46.16
C GLY A 11 15.97 46.54 47.10
N ASN A 12 16.30 46.35 48.33
CA ASN A 12 15.38 46.14 49.49
C ASN A 12 14.70 47.49 49.91
N PRO A 13 13.67 47.59 50.77
CA PRO A 13 13.46 46.79 51.99
C PRO A 13 12.00 46.62 52.52
N LEU A 14 11.90 45.69 53.53
CA LEU A 14 11.06 45.73 54.75
C LEU A 14 9.54 45.54 54.69
N ALA A 15 9.05 44.41 55.14
CA ALA A 15 7.97 44.34 56.14
C ALA A 15 8.10 43.06 57.00
N SER A 16 7.95 43.22 58.27
CA SER A 16 8.34 42.39 59.39
C SER A 16 7.52 41.10 59.56
N PRO A 17 8.09 40.11 60.28
CA PRO A 17 7.43 38.84 60.58
C PRO A 17 6.69 38.91 61.89
N SER A 18 5.40 38.65 61.91
CA SER A 18 4.68 38.39 63.16
C SER A 18 3.57 37.38 62.93
N CYS A 19 3.54 36.37 63.75
CA CYS A 19 2.48 35.39 64.04
C CYS A 19 2.65 33.91 63.65
N LEU A 20 3.73 33.47 63.04
CA LEU A 20 3.87 32.00 62.81
C LEU A 20 4.95 31.30 63.69
N SER A 21 5.79 32.02 64.40
CA SER A 21 6.88 31.43 65.17
C SER A 21 6.51 31.00 66.60
N PHE A 22 5.32 31.30 67.11
CA PHE A 22 4.96 30.98 68.54
C PHE A 22 4.29 29.62 68.71
N CYS A 23 3.86 28.94 67.70
CA CYS A 23 3.26 27.60 67.81
C CYS A 23 4.23 26.42 67.68
N LEU A 24 5.40 26.60 67.10
CA LEU A 24 6.37 25.49 66.96
C LEU A 24 7.33 25.32 68.20
N ALA A 25 7.56 26.36 69.01
CA ALA A 25 8.51 26.31 70.11
C ALA A 25 7.97 25.66 71.42
N ARG A 26 6.67 25.34 71.42
CA ARG A 26 6.03 24.74 72.65
C ARG A 26 5.85 23.22 72.60
N TRP A 27 6.36 22.57 71.50
CA TRP A 27 6.26 21.12 71.33
C TRP A 27 7.46 20.32 71.82
N LEU A 28 8.52 20.96 72.30
CA LEU A 28 9.75 20.28 72.73
C LEU A 28 10.04 20.34 74.24
N ALA A 29 9.10 20.79 75.08
CA ALA A 29 9.32 20.86 76.53
C ALA A 29 8.11 20.38 77.35
N VAL A 30 7.69 19.14 77.10
CA VAL A 30 6.77 18.43 78.07
C VAL A 30 7.41 17.09 78.36
N SER A 31 7.90 16.97 79.63
CA SER A 31 8.37 15.73 80.23
C SER A 31 7.23 14.70 80.19
N PRO A 32 7.46 13.41 79.97
CA PRO A 32 6.41 12.41 79.94
C PRO A 32 5.88 12.19 81.42
N PRO A 33 4.57 12.09 81.61
CA PRO A 33 4.00 11.68 82.85
C PRO A 33 4.30 10.20 83.19
N PRO A 34 4.24 9.77 84.44
CA PRO A 34 4.63 8.43 84.84
C PRO A 34 3.67 7.35 84.31
N LEU A 35 4.27 6.22 83.92
CA LEU A 35 3.73 5.05 83.22
C LEU A 35 2.76 4.19 84.06
N SER A 36 1.71 4.73 84.64
CA SER A 36 0.81 3.87 85.42
C SER A 36 -0.68 4.19 85.29
N GLU A 37 -1.21 4.64 84.21
CA GLU A 37 -2.67 4.57 83.95
C GLU A 37 -3.05 5.07 82.55
N MET A 38 -2.49 4.50 81.52
CA MET A 38 -3.10 4.59 80.18
C MET A 38 -3.70 3.23 79.79
N LYS A 39 -4.95 3.00 80.18
CA LYS A 39 -5.78 2.07 79.40
C LYS A 39 -5.88 2.62 78.02
N GLU A 40 -5.05 2.13 77.12
CA GLU A 40 -5.06 2.37 75.68
C GLU A 40 -6.44 1.95 75.18
N LYS A 41 -7.37 2.91 75.01
CA LYS A 41 -8.55 2.72 74.21
C LYS A 41 -8.06 2.68 72.79
N ASN A 42 -7.82 1.47 72.26
CA ASN A 42 -7.44 1.19 70.89
C ASN A 42 -8.40 1.96 69.97
N PRO A 43 -7.98 3.02 69.29
CA PRO A 43 -8.86 3.89 68.49
C PRO A 43 -9.58 3.16 67.35
N TRP A 44 -9.15 1.92 67.06
CA TRP A 44 -9.69 1.06 65.99
C TRP A 44 -10.98 0.32 66.38
N HIS A 45 -11.43 0.39 67.61
CA HIS A 45 -12.62 -0.32 68.07
C HIS A 45 -13.89 0.53 68.20
N THR A 46 -13.89 1.79 67.80
CA THR A 46 -15.14 2.54 67.74
C THR A 46 -15.83 2.24 66.40
N PRO A 47 -17.11 1.87 66.41
CA PRO A 47 -17.85 1.54 65.13
C PRO A 47 -17.81 2.69 64.12
N VAL A 48 -17.71 3.92 64.61
CA VAL A 48 -17.58 5.11 63.72
C VAL A 48 -16.27 5.14 62.94
N THR A 49 -15.13 4.79 63.55
CA THR A 49 -13.84 4.75 62.89
C THR A 49 -13.82 3.68 61.78
N ILE A 50 -14.39 2.51 62.08
CA ILE A 50 -14.51 1.42 61.11
C ILE A 50 -15.37 1.86 59.92
N ILE A 51 -16.52 2.50 60.17
CA ILE A 51 -17.43 2.99 59.10
C ILE A 51 -16.72 4.04 58.24
N ILE A 52 -16.02 5.01 58.83
CA ILE A 52 -15.28 6.05 58.10
C ILE A 52 -14.20 5.42 57.21
N THR A 53 -13.46 4.44 57.75
CA THR A 53 -12.41 3.74 56.99
C THR A 53 -13.00 2.97 55.81
N VAL A 54 -14.10 2.23 56.03
CA VAL A 54 -14.77 1.48 54.94
C VAL A 54 -15.29 2.40 53.84
N ILE A 55 -15.95 3.52 54.21
CA ILE A 55 -16.43 4.51 53.24
C ILE A 55 -15.24 5.13 52.50
N GLY A 56 -14.14 5.44 53.18
CA GLY A 56 -12.92 5.96 52.56
C GLY A 56 -12.31 5.00 51.54
N VAL A 57 -12.21 3.71 51.87
CA VAL A 57 -11.71 2.68 50.96
C VAL A 57 -12.63 2.52 49.74
N ILE A 58 -13.95 2.48 49.96
CA ILE A 58 -14.92 2.40 48.82
C ILE A 58 -14.78 3.63 47.94
N ALA A 59 -14.64 4.82 48.50
CA ALA A 59 -14.49 6.05 47.74
C ALA A 59 -13.18 6.07 46.92
N ILE A 60 -12.07 5.59 47.48
CA ILE A 60 -10.79 5.47 46.75
C ILE A 60 -10.91 4.45 45.60
N VAL A 61 -11.47 3.27 45.87
CA VAL A 61 -11.67 2.24 44.87
C VAL A 61 -12.56 2.77 43.73
N ALA A 62 -13.66 3.45 44.05
CA ALA A 62 -14.53 4.05 43.04
C ALA A 62 -13.81 5.12 42.21
N LEU A 63 -13.03 6.00 42.86
CA LEU A 63 -12.25 7.04 42.17
C LEU A 63 -11.21 6.43 41.22
N VAL A 64 -10.46 5.43 41.66
CA VAL A 64 -9.48 4.72 40.84
C VAL A 64 -10.16 4.02 39.69
N THR A 65 -11.29 3.35 39.93
CA THR A 65 -12.04 2.65 38.87
C THR A 65 -12.54 3.63 37.81
N VAL A 66 -13.14 4.75 38.21
CA VAL A 66 -13.61 5.79 37.30
C VAL A 66 -12.45 6.38 36.50
N ALA A 67 -11.32 6.67 37.17
CA ALA A 67 -10.14 7.20 36.49
C ALA A 67 -9.55 6.20 35.47
N VAL A 68 -9.46 4.92 35.83
CA VAL A 68 -8.96 3.88 34.93
C VAL A 68 -9.89 3.70 33.73
N LEU A 69 -11.20 3.63 33.95
CA LEU A 69 -12.18 3.46 32.85
C LEU A 69 -12.21 4.66 31.92
N GLN A 70 -12.11 5.89 32.49
CA GLN A 70 -12.14 7.13 31.69
C GLN A 70 -10.88 7.34 30.85
N ASN A 71 -9.71 6.94 31.37
CA ASN A 71 -8.42 7.11 30.71
C ASN A 71 -7.96 5.85 29.94
N LYS A 72 -8.82 4.83 29.86
CA LYS A 72 -8.52 3.67 29.03
C LYS A 72 -8.42 4.09 27.56
N PRO A 73 -7.30 3.77 26.86
CA PRO A 73 -7.20 4.07 25.44
C PRO A 73 -8.37 3.41 24.70
N LEU A 74 -9.10 4.22 23.96
CA LEU A 74 -10.19 3.71 23.12
C LEU A 74 -9.61 2.91 21.98
N PRO A 75 -10.19 1.77 21.60
CA PRO A 75 -9.72 0.99 20.46
C PRO A 75 -9.89 1.83 19.19
N GLN A 76 -8.81 1.91 18.41
CA GLN A 76 -8.85 2.58 17.12
C GLN A 76 -9.82 1.82 16.19
N LYS A 77 -10.73 2.57 15.58
CA LYS A 77 -11.63 2.02 14.56
C LYS A 77 -10.93 2.00 13.21
N TYR A 78 -11.14 0.93 12.46
CA TYR A 78 -10.66 0.81 11.09
C TYR A 78 -11.82 0.68 10.12
N LYS A 79 -11.63 1.27 8.94
CA LYS A 79 -12.42 1.02 7.73
C LYS A 79 -11.64 0.15 6.78
N TYR A 80 -12.37 -0.54 5.93
CA TYR A 80 -11.82 -1.50 4.99
C TYR A 80 -12.30 -1.20 3.58
N GLY A 81 -11.52 -1.63 2.60
CA GLY A 81 -11.90 -1.58 1.19
C GLY A 81 -11.26 -2.74 0.45
N ILE A 82 -11.95 -3.26 -0.56
CA ILE A 82 -11.51 -4.40 -1.35
C ILE A 82 -11.41 -3.98 -2.81
N VAL A 83 -10.28 -4.25 -3.43
CA VAL A 83 -10.07 -4.05 -4.86
C VAL A 83 -9.59 -5.35 -5.49
N LEU A 84 -10.30 -5.80 -6.54
CA LEU A 84 -9.83 -6.88 -7.39
C LEU A 84 -9.14 -6.27 -8.62
N ASP A 85 -7.90 -6.70 -8.86
CA ASP A 85 -7.18 -6.45 -10.10
C ASP A 85 -7.40 -7.63 -11.05
N ALA A 86 -8.21 -7.42 -12.05
CA ALA A 86 -8.45 -8.40 -13.12
C ALA A 86 -7.46 -8.14 -14.28
N GLY A 87 -6.24 -8.59 -14.07
CA GLY A 87 -5.15 -8.50 -15.04
C GLY A 87 -5.30 -9.45 -16.23
N SER A 88 -4.48 -9.26 -17.24
CA SER A 88 -4.50 -10.09 -18.47
C SER A 88 -4.04 -11.54 -18.25
N SER A 89 -3.16 -11.77 -17.29
CA SER A 89 -2.57 -13.09 -17.02
C SER A 89 -3.17 -13.78 -15.78
N HIS A 90 -3.67 -13.03 -14.81
CA HIS A 90 -4.29 -13.51 -13.58
C HIS A 90 -5.11 -12.42 -12.92
N THR A 91 -5.93 -12.82 -11.96
CA THR A 91 -6.68 -11.89 -11.09
C THR A 91 -6.16 -11.99 -9.67
N ALA A 92 -6.10 -10.87 -8.96
CA ALA A 92 -5.74 -10.83 -7.55
C ALA A 92 -6.70 -9.91 -6.78
N LEU A 93 -7.00 -10.29 -5.53
CA LEU A 93 -7.81 -9.52 -4.60
C LEU A 93 -6.89 -8.88 -3.56
N TYR A 94 -7.12 -7.60 -3.27
CA TYR A 94 -6.40 -6.83 -2.25
C TYR A 94 -7.37 -6.28 -1.24
N ILE A 95 -7.06 -6.45 0.05
CA ILE A 95 -7.79 -5.87 1.16
C ILE A 95 -6.96 -4.76 1.73
N TYR A 96 -7.56 -3.60 1.85
CA TYR A 96 -6.96 -2.40 2.42
C TYR A 96 -7.68 -2.02 3.69
N GLU A 97 -6.93 -1.46 4.64
CA GLU A 97 -7.48 -0.87 5.86
C GLU A 97 -6.90 0.52 6.10
N TRP A 98 -7.66 1.35 6.81
CA TRP A 98 -7.21 2.67 7.26
C TRP A 98 -7.95 3.07 8.52
N PRO A 99 -7.34 3.94 9.38
CA PRO A 99 -8.02 4.52 10.53
C PRO A 99 -9.31 5.21 10.10
N ALA A 100 -10.42 4.89 10.79
CA ALA A 100 -11.73 5.47 10.47
C ALA A 100 -11.77 6.99 10.73
N GLU A 101 -10.96 7.44 11.68
CA GLU A 101 -10.67 8.85 11.94
C GLU A 101 -9.63 9.31 10.94
N LYS A 102 -10.03 10.09 9.95
CA LYS A 102 -9.09 10.63 8.97
C LYS A 102 -8.55 11.97 9.46
N ASP A 103 -7.28 12.04 9.82
CA ASP A 103 -6.59 13.30 10.05
C ASP A 103 -6.60 14.15 8.77
N ASN A 104 -7.23 15.32 8.81
CA ASN A 104 -7.35 16.24 7.67
C ASN A 104 -7.95 15.60 6.39
N ASN A 105 -8.89 14.66 6.53
CA ASN A 105 -9.47 13.88 5.43
C ASN A 105 -8.47 13.03 4.62
N THR A 106 -7.26 12.82 5.11
CA THR A 106 -6.25 11.96 4.46
C THR A 106 -6.25 10.58 5.09
N GLY A 107 -6.66 9.56 4.33
CA GLY A 107 -6.55 8.16 4.75
C GLY A 107 -5.10 7.69 4.71
N ARG A 108 -4.63 7.07 5.79
CA ARG A 108 -3.42 6.24 5.78
C ARG A 108 -3.84 4.83 5.44
N VAL A 109 -3.82 4.52 4.15
CA VAL A 109 -4.27 3.22 3.62
C VAL A 109 -3.11 2.24 3.64
N GLU A 110 -3.32 1.09 4.26
CA GLU A 110 -2.35 0.00 4.31
C GLU A 110 -2.96 -1.26 3.70
N GLN A 111 -2.12 -2.06 3.04
CA GLN A 111 -2.55 -3.36 2.54
C GLN A 111 -2.58 -4.36 3.69
N LEU A 112 -3.77 -4.86 4.01
CA LEU A 112 -3.97 -5.85 5.07
C LEU A 112 -3.68 -7.28 4.56
N HIS A 113 -4.20 -7.61 3.36
CA HIS A 113 -4.08 -8.95 2.79
C HIS A 113 -4.14 -8.91 1.27
N SER A 114 -3.62 -9.97 0.61
CA SER A 114 -3.82 -10.20 -0.82
C SER A 114 -4.03 -11.70 -1.10
N CYS A 115 -4.95 -11.99 -2.02
CA CYS A 115 -5.27 -13.34 -2.47
C CYS A 115 -5.15 -13.43 -3.98
N LYS A 116 -4.31 -14.35 -4.48
CA LYS A 116 -4.20 -14.64 -5.91
C LYS A 116 -5.28 -15.62 -6.33
N VAL A 117 -6.15 -15.19 -7.22
CA VAL A 117 -7.21 -16.04 -7.79
C VAL A 117 -6.59 -17.19 -8.60
N LYS A 118 -7.09 -18.40 -8.38
CA LYS A 118 -6.65 -19.58 -9.13
C LYS A 118 -7.19 -19.54 -10.56
N GLY A 119 -6.32 -19.76 -11.53
CA GLY A 119 -6.66 -19.76 -12.95
C GLY A 119 -6.06 -18.60 -13.72
N PRO A 120 -6.46 -18.42 -14.98
CA PRO A 120 -6.03 -17.32 -15.83
C PRO A 120 -6.76 -16.02 -15.48
N GLY A 121 -6.42 -14.92 -16.17
CA GLY A 121 -7.20 -13.67 -16.10
C GLY A 121 -8.63 -13.85 -16.59
N ILE A 122 -9.55 -13.01 -16.11
CA ILE A 122 -11.00 -13.17 -16.41
C ILE A 122 -11.32 -13.12 -17.90
N SER A 123 -10.53 -12.41 -18.72
CA SER A 123 -10.70 -12.34 -20.17
C SER A 123 -10.57 -13.69 -20.89
N SER A 124 -9.85 -14.65 -20.27
CA SER A 124 -9.70 -16.01 -20.82
C SER A 124 -10.97 -16.86 -20.73
N TYR A 125 -11.97 -16.41 -19.97
CA TYR A 125 -13.27 -17.09 -19.83
C TYR A 125 -14.34 -16.57 -20.80
N ALA A 126 -13.94 -15.92 -21.90
CA ALA A 126 -14.88 -15.39 -22.89
C ALA A 126 -15.84 -16.44 -23.47
N SER A 127 -15.40 -17.71 -23.61
CA SER A 127 -16.23 -18.85 -24.07
C SER A 127 -17.10 -19.47 -22.97
N ASP A 128 -16.80 -19.22 -21.70
CA ASP A 128 -17.55 -19.73 -20.54
C ASP A 128 -17.54 -18.66 -19.42
N PRO A 129 -18.30 -17.57 -19.59
CA PRO A 129 -18.28 -16.42 -18.69
C PRO A 129 -18.60 -16.73 -17.22
N LEU A 130 -19.42 -17.75 -16.94
CA LEU A 130 -19.78 -18.13 -15.56
C LEU A 130 -18.53 -18.52 -14.75
N LYS A 131 -17.56 -19.17 -15.38
CA LYS A 131 -16.29 -19.52 -14.71
C LYS A 131 -15.47 -18.30 -14.27
N ALA A 132 -15.61 -17.15 -14.92
CA ALA A 132 -14.96 -15.92 -14.45
C ALA A 132 -15.45 -15.54 -13.06
N GLY A 133 -16.77 -15.51 -12.83
CA GLY A 133 -17.35 -15.25 -11.51
C GLY A 133 -17.01 -16.34 -10.48
N GLU A 134 -17.10 -17.62 -10.87
CA GLU A 134 -16.80 -18.76 -9.99
C GLU A 134 -15.35 -18.76 -9.51
N SER A 135 -14.41 -18.34 -10.35
CA SER A 135 -12.99 -18.30 -10.02
C SER A 135 -12.69 -17.40 -8.81
N LEU A 136 -13.49 -16.36 -8.59
CA LEU A 136 -13.30 -15.37 -7.52
C LEU A 136 -13.70 -15.90 -6.14
N ARG A 137 -14.52 -16.98 -6.07
CA ARG A 137 -15.16 -17.45 -4.83
C ARG A 137 -14.18 -17.69 -3.68
N THR A 138 -13.06 -18.35 -3.92
CA THR A 138 -12.08 -18.66 -2.85
C THR A 138 -11.50 -17.39 -2.23
N CYS A 139 -11.07 -16.43 -3.05
CA CYS A 139 -10.53 -15.17 -2.54
C CYS A 139 -11.60 -14.30 -1.87
N MET A 140 -12.86 -14.36 -2.33
CA MET A 140 -13.96 -13.67 -1.64
C MET A 140 -14.23 -14.27 -0.26
N GLN A 141 -14.19 -15.60 -0.12
CA GLN A 141 -14.29 -16.26 1.19
C GLN A 141 -13.13 -15.96 2.12
N GLU A 142 -11.90 -15.82 1.59
CA GLU A 142 -10.75 -15.34 2.38
C GLU A 142 -10.99 -13.90 2.84
N ALA A 143 -11.53 -13.03 2.00
CA ALA A 143 -11.83 -11.65 2.36
C ALA A 143 -12.84 -11.55 3.51
N GLU A 144 -13.85 -12.44 3.54
CA GLU A 144 -14.83 -12.53 4.66
C GLU A 144 -14.18 -12.89 6.00
N GLN A 145 -13.05 -13.59 5.98
CA GLN A 145 -12.29 -13.93 7.20
C GLN A 145 -11.38 -12.80 7.67
N TRP A 146 -10.82 -12.03 6.73
CA TRP A 146 -9.89 -10.93 7.04
C TRP A 146 -10.59 -9.65 7.47
N VAL A 147 -11.75 -9.34 6.90
CA VAL A 147 -12.55 -8.19 7.29
C VAL A 147 -13.49 -8.56 8.43
N PRO A 148 -13.53 -7.79 9.54
CA PRO A 148 -14.45 -8.08 10.64
C PRO A 148 -15.92 -8.08 10.19
N GLY A 149 -16.71 -9.08 10.60
CA GLY A 149 -18.09 -9.29 10.14
C GLY A 149 -19.01 -8.07 10.29
N LYS A 150 -18.84 -7.28 11.36
CA LYS A 150 -19.62 -6.03 11.59
C LYS A 150 -19.32 -4.96 10.53
N ARG A 151 -18.18 -5.06 9.82
CA ARG A 151 -17.72 -4.09 8.82
C ARG A 151 -18.02 -4.52 7.38
N HIS A 152 -18.51 -5.75 7.14
CA HIS A 152 -18.74 -6.27 5.78
C HIS A 152 -19.64 -5.34 4.96
N HIS A 153 -20.82 -4.98 5.48
CA HIS A 153 -21.83 -4.20 4.75
C HIS A 153 -21.40 -2.77 4.38
N GLU A 154 -20.40 -2.22 5.09
CA GLU A 154 -19.84 -0.88 4.83
C GLU A 154 -18.49 -0.93 4.09
N THR A 155 -17.93 -2.15 3.86
CA THR A 155 -16.67 -2.33 3.14
C THR A 155 -16.92 -2.29 1.63
N PRO A 156 -16.50 -1.24 0.91
CA PRO A 156 -16.71 -1.16 -0.53
C PRO A 156 -15.85 -2.20 -1.26
N LEU A 157 -16.46 -2.80 -2.28
CA LEU A 157 -15.89 -3.83 -3.12
C LEU A 157 -15.87 -3.36 -4.58
N TYR A 158 -14.67 -3.25 -5.16
CA TYR A 158 -14.44 -2.82 -6.53
C TYR A 158 -13.72 -3.90 -7.33
N LEU A 159 -13.99 -3.96 -8.62
CA LEU A 159 -13.15 -4.69 -9.58
C LEU A 159 -12.71 -3.75 -10.69
N GLY A 160 -11.40 -3.67 -10.90
CA GLY A 160 -10.82 -3.02 -12.06
C GLY A 160 -10.25 -4.08 -13.01
N ALA A 161 -10.73 -4.08 -14.24
CA ALA A 161 -10.19 -4.93 -15.29
C ALA A 161 -9.27 -4.12 -16.19
N THR A 162 -8.13 -4.71 -16.58
CA THR A 162 -7.08 -4.01 -17.31
C THR A 162 -6.94 -4.51 -18.75
N ALA A 163 -5.73 -4.57 -19.29
CA ALA A 163 -5.46 -4.80 -20.69
C ALA A 163 -6.06 -6.10 -21.28
N GLY A 164 -6.19 -7.16 -20.48
CA GLY A 164 -6.80 -8.41 -20.95
C GLY A 164 -8.26 -8.20 -21.39
N MET A 165 -9.03 -7.49 -20.57
CA MET A 165 -10.42 -7.16 -20.90
C MET A 165 -10.51 -6.04 -21.95
N ARG A 166 -9.54 -5.11 -22.01
CA ARG A 166 -9.47 -4.13 -23.11
C ARG A 166 -9.35 -4.82 -24.47
N LEU A 167 -8.46 -5.82 -24.58
CA LEU A 167 -8.30 -6.62 -25.80
C LEU A 167 -9.54 -7.44 -26.12
N LEU A 168 -10.13 -8.11 -25.14
CA LEU A 168 -11.38 -8.86 -25.35
C LEU A 168 -12.52 -7.94 -25.82
N ASN A 169 -12.63 -6.74 -25.23
CA ASN A 169 -13.65 -5.78 -25.64
C ASN A 169 -13.45 -5.28 -27.09
N MET A 170 -12.21 -5.11 -27.53
CA MET A 170 -11.89 -4.77 -28.94
C MET A 170 -12.22 -5.91 -29.91
N GLU A 171 -12.00 -7.14 -29.50
CA GLU A 171 -12.24 -8.34 -30.30
C GLU A 171 -13.72 -8.70 -30.34
N ASN A 172 -14.37 -8.70 -29.18
CA ASN A 172 -15.78 -9.07 -29.03
C ASN A 172 -16.38 -8.38 -27.77
N SER A 173 -17.00 -7.22 -27.97
CA SER A 173 -17.61 -6.45 -26.89
C SER A 173 -18.70 -7.23 -26.17
N SER A 174 -19.52 -8.00 -26.89
CA SER A 174 -20.59 -8.82 -26.29
C SER A 174 -20.03 -9.92 -25.37
N ALA A 175 -18.90 -10.53 -25.73
CA ALA A 175 -18.23 -11.50 -24.86
C ALA A 175 -17.64 -10.80 -23.61
N SER A 176 -17.05 -9.62 -23.77
CA SER A 176 -16.59 -8.79 -22.67
C SER A 176 -17.74 -8.46 -21.70
N ASP A 177 -18.88 -8.01 -22.19
CA ASP A 177 -20.04 -7.68 -21.36
C ASP A 177 -20.55 -8.90 -20.59
N LYS A 178 -20.59 -10.09 -21.21
CA LYS A 178 -21.00 -11.33 -20.53
C LYS A 178 -20.03 -11.73 -19.42
N VAL A 179 -18.73 -11.55 -19.61
CA VAL A 179 -17.73 -11.79 -18.57
C VAL A 179 -17.92 -10.81 -17.41
N PHE A 180 -18.09 -9.51 -17.68
CA PHE A 180 -18.38 -8.52 -16.64
C PHE A 180 -19.66 -8.85 -15.89
N GLN A 181 -20.75 -9.21 -16.59
CA GLN A 181 -22.01 -9.59 -15.95
C GLN A 181 -21.86 -10.79 -15.01
N ALA A 182 -21.15 -11.84 -15.43
CA ALA A 182 -20.91 -13.02 -14.60
C ALA A 182 -20.06 -12.70 -13.35
N VAL A 183 -19.07 -11.85 -13.49
CA VAL A 183 -18.25 -11.34 -12.38
C VAL A 183 -19.10 -10.50 -11.43
N GLU A 184 -19.87 -9.56 -11.96
CA GLU A 184 -20.79 -8.73 -11.18
C GLU A 184 -21.79 -9.55 -10.37
N ASP A 185 -22.42 -10.55 -10.99
CA ASP A 185 -23.38 -11.46 -10.34
C ASP A 185 -22.74 -12.28 -9.23
N ALA A 186 -21.45 -12.62 -9.37
CA ALA A 186 -20.68 -13.29 -8.33
C ALA A 186 -20.34 -12.35 -7.16
N LEU A 187 -19.87 -11.13 -7.45
CA LEU A 187 -19.47 -10.16 -6.43
C LEU A 187 -20.66 -9.61 -5.63
N LYS A 188 -21.82 -9.43 -6.25
CA LYS A 188 -23.08 -9.03 -5.57
C LYS A 188 -23.61 -10.04 -4.55
N LYS A 189 -23.17 -11.31 -4.63
CA LYS A 189 -23.55 -12.34 -3.65
C LYS A 189 -22.72 -12.28 -2.36
N SER A 190 -21.65 -11.50 -2.34
CA SER A 190 -20.82 -11.32 -1.15
C SER A 190 -21.50 -10.39 -0.14
N PRO A 191 -21.12 -10.45 1.15
CA PRO A 191 -21.66 -9.56 2.17
C PRO A 191 -21.12 -8.12 2.09
N PHE A 192 -20.21 -7.85 1.15
CA PHE A 192 -19.56 -6.54 0.99
C PHE A 192 -20.41 -5.57 0.16
N SER A 193 -20.14 -4.28 0.31
CA SER A 193 -20.80 -3.21 -0.44
C SER A 193 -20.25 -3.13 -1.87
N TYR A 194 -20.82 -3.92 -2.80
CA TYR A 194 -20.41 -3.90 -4.19
C TYR A 194 -20.61 -2.53 -4.84
N GLN A 195 -19.55 -1.96 -5.40
CA GLN A 195 -19.51 -0.61 -5.98
C GLN A 195 -19.37 -0.61 -7.51
N GLY A 196 -19.01 -1.73 -8.10
CA GLY A 196 -18.91 -1.87 -9.55
C GLY A 196 -17.71 -2.68 -10.01
N ALA A 197 -17.85 -3.22 -11.22
CA ALA A 197 -16.76 -3.78 -12.01
C ALA A 197 -16.61 -2.92 -13.26
N ARG A 198 -15.41 -2.43 -13.54
CA ARG A 198 -15.19 -1.56 -14.69
C ARG A 198 -13.89 -1.84 -15.42
N LEU A 199 -13.88 -1.47 -16.68
CA LEU A 199 -12.67 -1.46 -17.49
C LEU A 199 -11.87 -0.20 -17.17
N LEU A 200 -10.62 -0.35 -16.68
CA LEU A 200 -9.71 0.76 -16.50
C LEU A 200 -9.09 1.16 -17.84
N SER A 201 -8.98 2.46 -18.06
CA SER A 201 -8.13 2.96 -19.13
C SER A 201 -6.65 2.71 -18.79
N GLY A 202 -5.81 2.62 -19.83
CA GLY A 202 -4.39 2.45 -19.61
C GLY A 202 -3.73 3.62 -18.87
N SER A 203 -4.25 4.83 -19.08
CA SER A 203 -3.77 6.03 -18.37
C SER A 203 -4.12 5.99 -16.88
N GLU A 204 -5.32 5.53 -16.52
CA GLU A 204 -5.70 5.32 -15.11
C GLU A 204 -4.82 4.27 -14.44
N GLU A 205 -4.60 3.13 -15.12
CA GLU A 205 -3.75 2.04 -14.62
C GLU A 205 -2.33 2.56 -14.29
N GLY A 206 -1.70 3.27 -15.25
CA GLY A 206 -0.37 3.87 -15.05
C GLY A 206 -0.34 4.95 -13.97
N ALA A 207 -1.34 5.83 -13.96
CA ALA A 207 -1.42 6.93 -13.00
C ALA A 207 -1.63 6.42 -11.56
N PHE A 208 -2.49 5.44 -11.33
CA PHE A 208 -2.67 4.84 -10.01
C PHE A 208 -1.44 4.02 -9.58
N GLY A 209 -0.73 3.39 -10.51
CA GLY A 209 0.57 2.77 -10.24
C GLY A 209 1.59 3.78 -9.73
N TRP A 210 1.67 4.96 -10.35
CA TRP A 210 2.51 6.06 -9.89
C TRP A 210 2.11 6.58 -8.50
N VAL A 211 0.81 6.75 -8.24
CA VAL A 211 0.31 7.12 -6.91
C VAL A 211 0.75 6.10 -5.86
N THR A 212 0.61 4.81 -6.14
CA THR A 212 1.04 3.73 -5.23
C THR A 212 2.50 3.85 -4.85
N VAL A 213 3.39 3.95 -5.85
CA VAL A 213 4.85 3.99 -5.63
C VAL A 213 5.21 5.20 -4.77
N ASN A 214 4.69 6.38 -5.10
CA ASN A 214 5.02 7.62 -4.41
C ASN A 214 4.40 7.72 -3.01
N TYR A 215 3.21 7.17 -2.83
CA TYR A 215 2.59 7.06 -1.51
C TYR A 215 3.41 6.18 -0.57
N LEU A 216 3.76 4.97 -1.01
CA LEU A 216 4.49 4.01 -0.20
C LEU A 216 5.93 4.49 0.10
N ASP A 217 6.54 5.26 -0.79
CA ASP A 217 7.91 5.81 -0.62
C ASP A 217 7.91 7.20 0.07
N ASP A 218 6.74 7.64 0.59
CA ASP A 218 6.55 8.95 1.25
C ASP A 218 6.99 10.17 0.39
N ARG A 219 6.83 10.08 -0.93
CA ARG A 219 7.24 11.12 -1.89
C ARG A 219 6.15 12.15 -2.19
N LEU A 220 4.92 11.93 -1.75
CA LEU A 220 3.77 12.84 -1.96
C LEU A 220 3.77 13.98 -0.93
N LYS A 221 4.90 14.68 -0.80
CA LYS A 221 5.06 15.83 0.10
C LYS A 221 5.66 16.98 -0.67
N GLN A 222 5.31 18.21 -0.27
CA GLN A 222 5.82 19.42 -0.90
C GLN A 222 7.37 19.45 -0.93
N GLY A 223 7.93 19.78 -2.09
CA GLY A 223 9.37 19.93 -2.29
C GLY A 223 10.14 18.62 -2.45
N LEU A 224 9.50 17.45 -2.41
CA LEU A 224 10.18 16.18 -2.67
C LEU A 224 10.09 15.80 -4.16
N GLU A 225 11.18 15.24 -4.67
CA GLU A 225 11.21 14.62 -5.98
C GLU A 225 10.39 13.33 -5.97
N THR A 226 9.51 13.16 -6.97
CA THR A 226 8.71 11.95 -7.12
C THR A 226 9.46 10.86 -7.89
N THR A 227 9.07 9.62 -7.65
CA THR A 227 9.57 8.44 -8.36
C THR A 227 8.67 8.12 -9.54
N GLY A 228 9.23 7.94 -10.74
CA GLY A 228 8.49 7.44 -11.90
C GLY A 228 8.05 5.99 -11.68
N ALA A 229 6.98 5.58 -12.34
CA ALA A 229 6.43 4.23 -12.25
C ALA A 229 6.49 3.54 -13.62
N LEU A 230 7.04 2.34 -13.63
CA LEU A 230 7.11 1.45 -14.79
C LEU A 230 6.35 0.16 -14.43
N ASP A 231 5.24 -0.11 -15.11
CA ASP A 231 4.45 -1.32 -14.95
C ASP A 231 4.52 -2.18 -16.20
N LEU A 232 4.86 -3.46 -16.07
CA LEU A 232 4.88 -4.42 -17.17
C LEU A 232 3.90 -5.54 -16.88
N GLY A 233 2.70 -5.41 -17.41
CA GLY A 233 1.70 -6.47 -17.39
C GLY A 233 1.91 -7.53 -18.48
N GLY A 234 0.92 -8.43 -18.62
CA GLY A 234 0.94 -9.45 -19.69
C GLY A 234 0.56 -8.88 -21.05
N ALA A 235 -0.39 -7.92 -21.11
CA ALA A 235 -0.91 -7.38 -22.36
C ALA A 235 -0.63 -5.89 -22.59
N SER A 236 -0.23 -5.13 -21.58
CA SER A 236 0.18 -3.73 -21.72
C SER A 236 1.36 -3.41 -20.81
N THR A 237 2.06 -2.31 -21.14
CA THR A 237 3.07 -1.71 -20.28
C THR A 237 2.79 -0.22 -20.10
N GLN A 238 2.96 0.29 -18.88
CA GLN A 238 2.74 1.69 -18.52
C GLN A 238 4.05 2.35 -18.11
N ILE A 239 4.17 3.62 -18.48
CA ILE A 239 5.19 4.53 -18.00
C ILE A 239 4.52 5.81 -17.51
N SER A 240 4.78 6.20 -16.25
CA SER A 240 4.13 7.35 -15.60
C SER A 240 5.13 8.08 -14.72
N PHE A 241 5.31 9.39 -14.93
CA PHE A 241 6.24 10.21 -14.15
C PHE A 241 5.91 11.69 -14.24
N VAL A 242 6.35 12.46 -13.26
CA VAL A 242 6.29 13.93 -13.31
C VAL A 242 7.58 14.43 -13.98
N SER A 243 7.42 15.25 -15.01
CA SER A 243 8.54 15.93 -15.67
C SER A 243 8.40 17.43 -15.47
N GLY A 244 9.44 18.07 -14.91
CA GLY A 244 9.41 19.50 -14.63
C GLY A 244 9.25 20.42 -15.86
N ASN A 245 9.50 19.90 -17.04
CA ASN A 245 9.38 20.63 -18.31
C ASN A 245 8.14 20.24 -19.13
N TYR A 246 7.23 19.43 -18.55
CA TYR A 246 6.03 18.96 -19.21
C TYR A 246 4.79 19.59 -18.57
N ASP A 247 4.10 20.43 -19.33
CA ASP A 247 2.87 21.11 -18.94
C ASP A 247 1.60 20.47 -19.55
N GLY A 248 1.76 19.38 -20.29
CA GLY A 248 0.68 18.69 -20.99
C GLY A 248 0.30 19.30 -22.34
N SER A 249 0.85 20.44 -22.75
CA SER A 249 0.44 21.16 -23.97
C SER A 249 0.76 20.40 -25.25
N GLU A 250 1.91 19.75 -25.31
CA GLU A 250 2.38 19.04 -26.50
C GLU A 250 1.60 17.73 -26.75
N SER A 251 1.19 17.03 -25.70
CA SER A 251 0.38 15.81 -25.78
C SER A 251 -0.63 15.71 -24.65
N PRO A 252 -1.77 16.42 -24.74
CA PRO A 252 -2.78 16.46 -23.69
C PRO A 252 -3.37 15.09 -23.32
N SER A 253 -3.41 14.16 -24.29
CA SER A 253 -3.90 12.79 -24.07
C SER A 253 -3.01 11.95 -23.13
N ASN A 254 -1.77 12.37 -22.94
CA ASN A 254 -0.80 11.74 -22.06
C ASN A 254 -0.59 12.51 -20.74
N SER A 255 -1.45 13.49 -20.44
CA SER A 255 -1.38 14.31 -19.23
C SER A 255 -2.53 14.02 -18.29
N VAL A 256 -2.21 13.80 -17.02
CA VAL A 256 -3.19 13.65 -15.93
C VAL A 256 -2.73 14.51 -14.76
N THR A 257 -3.64 15.32 -14.22
CA THR A 257 -3.35 16.12 -13.03
C THR A 257 -4.01 15.52 -11.80
N PHE A 258 -3.23 15.31 -10.76
CA PHE A 258 -3.72 14.91 -9.44
C PHE A 258 -3.48 16.00 -8.42
N ARG A 259 -4.47 16.19 -7.54
CA ARG A 259 -4.28 16.94 -6.30
C ARG A 259 -4.20 15.96 -5.13
N LEU A 260 -2.98 15.74 -4.62
CA LEU A 260 -2.72 14.79 -3.54
C LEU A 260 -2.00 15.50 -2.39
N TYR A 261 -2.52 15.33 -1.17
CA TYR A 261 -1.95 15.91 0.05
C TYR A 261 -1.67 17.42 -0.05
N GLY A 262 -2.57 18.15 -0.74
CA GLY A 262 -2.49 19.60 -0.92
C GLY A 262 -1.56 20.06 -2.05
N ASN A 263 -0.89 19.17 -2.76
CA ASN A 263 -0.01 19.48 -3.89
C ASN A 263 -0.63 19.03 -5.22
N ASP A 264 -0.38 19.80 -6.28
CA ASP A 264 -0.80 19.47 -7.64
C ASP A 264 0.37 18.78 -8.37
N TYR A 265 0.09 17.64 -9.01
CA TYR A 265 1.06 16.86 -9.78
C TYR A 265 0.60 16.74 -11.22
N ASN A 266 1.35 17.30 -12.15
CA ASN A 266 1.14 17.13 -13.58
C ASN A 266 1.90 15.90 -14.05
N LEU A 267 1.17 14.81 -14.21
CA LEU A 267 1.70 13.50 -14.51
C LEU A 267 1.68 13.25 -16.02
N TYR A 268 2.83 12.94 -16.61
CA TYR A 268 2.87 12.23 -17.88
C TYR A 268 2.55 10.75 -17.62
N THR A 269 1.62 10.18 -18.37
CA THR A 269 1.28 8.76 -18.30
C THR A 269 0.90 8.24 -19.69
N HIS A 270 1.44 7.08 -20.05
CA HIS A 270 1.05 6.36 -21.25
C HIS A 270 1.03 4.86 -21.02
N SER A 271 0.05 4.19 -21.64
CA SER A 271 -0.08 2.74 -21.65
C SER A 271 0.02 2.22 -23.08
N PHE A 272 1.02 1.39 -23.32
CA PHE A 272 1.22 0.71 -24.60
C PHE A 272 0.47 -0.63 -24.59
N LEU A 273 -0.77 -0.62 -25.06
CA LEU A 273 -1.55 -1.84 -25.25
C LEU A 273 -0.84 -2.71 -26.33
N CYS A 274 -0.85 -4.03 -26.14
CA CYS A 274 -0.12 -5.03 -26.93
C CYS A 274 1.39 -5.12 -26.63
N TYR A 275 1.95 -4.25 -25.78
CA TYR A 275 3.36 -4.26 -25.40
C TYR A 275 3.60 -4.74 -23.94
N GLY A 276 2.63 -5.42 -23.32
CA GLY A 276 2.90 -6.26 -22.15
C GLY A 276 3.67 -7.52 -22.55
N LYS A 277 4.32 -8.15 -21.59
CA LYS A 277 5.27 -9.26 -21.80
C LYS A 277 4.73 -10.38 -22.72
N ASP A 278 3.50 -10.83 -22.47
CA ASP A 278 2.94 -11.98 -23.20
C ASP A 278 2.50 -11.59 -24.64
N GLN A 279 1.95 -10.39 -24.81
CA GLN A 279 1.59 -9.90 -26.14
C GLN A 279 2.83 -9.47 -26.96
N ALA A 280 3.86 -8.95 -26.33
CA ALA A 280 5.13 -8.66 -26.98
C ALA A 280 5.81 -9.94 -27.50
N LEU A 281 5.75 -11.04 -26.73
CA LEU A 281 6.18 -12.36 -27.20
C LEU A 281 5.36 -12.77 -28.44
N ARG A 282 4.04 -12.65 -28.37
CA ARG A 282 3.15 -12.96 -29.50
C ARG A 282 3.50 -12.12 -30.74
N LEU A 283 3.70 -10.80 -30.60
CA LEU A 283 4.10 -9.91 -31.68
C LEU A 283 5.43 -10.35 -32.31
N THR A 284 6.40 -10.72 -31.52
CA THR A 284 7.72 -11.16 -31.99
C THR A 284 7.62 -12.48 -32.76
N LEU A 285 6.90 -13.47 -32.22
CA LEU A 285 6.67 -14.75 -32.86
C LEU A 285 5.89 -14.59 -34.19
N ALA A 286 4.85 -13.75 -34.17
CA ALA A 286 4.08 -13.46 -35.37
C ALA A 286 4.93 -12.79 -36.46
N GLN A 287 5.84 -11.90 -36.09
CA GLN A 287 6.74 -11.25 -37.03
C GLN A 287 7.77 -12.24 -37.64
N GLN A 288 8.33 -13.12 -36.81
CA GLN A 288 9.26 -14.15 -37.26
C GLN A 288 8.59 -15.19 -38.19
N SER A 289 7.32 -15.50 -37.93
CA SER A 289 6.54 -16.50 -38.70
C SER A 289 5.87 -15.95 -39.96
N LYS A 290 5.91 -14.61 -40.19
CA LYS A 290 5.14 -13.92 -41.26
C LYS A 290 5.47 -14.36 -42.69
N ALA A 291 6.70 -14.73 -42.97
CA ALA A 291 7.18 -15.04 -44.32
C ALA A 291 7.86 -16.40 -44.41
N GLY A 292 7.78 -17.23 -43.37
CA GLY A 292 8.63 -18.36 -43.22
C GLY A 292 7.95 -19.73 -43.33
N PRO A 293 8.76 -20.78 -43.35
CA PRO A 293 8.33 -22.16 -43.29
C PRO A 293 7.61 -22.45 -41.97
N ALA A 294 6.94 -23.62 -41.89
CA ALA A 294 6.27 -24.08 -40.67
C ALA A 294 7.24 -24.25 -39.46
N THR A 295 8.54 -24.33 -39.69
CA THR A 295 9.59 -24.40 -38.68
C THR A 295 10.46 -23.14 -38.72
N VAL A 296 10.60 -22.47 -37.59
CA VAL A 296 11.31 -21.20 -37.42
C VAL A 296 12.44 -21.40 -36.37
N GLU A 297 13.66 -21.04 -36.76
CA GLU A 297 14.75 -20.88 -35.78
C GLU A 297 14.47 -19.64 -34.92
N ASP A 298 14.29 -19.85 -33.61
CA ASP A 298 13.94 -18.76 -32.70
C ASP A 298 15.11 -18.40 -31.78
N PRO A 299 15.69 -17.22 -31.95
CA PRO A 299 16.82 -16.80 -31.13
C PRO A 299 16.46 -16.47 -29.69
N CYS A 300 15.17 -16.31 -29.38
CA CYS A 300 14.68 -15.92 -28.06
C CYS A 300 14.34 -17.11 -27.14
N PHE A 301 14.48 -18.34 -27.64
CA PHE A 301 14.36 -19.56 -26.84
C PHE A 301 15.69 -20.28 -26.71
N HIS A 302 15.85 -21.07 -25.64
CA HIS A 302 17.06 -21.82 -25.33
C HIS A 302 17.42 -22.85 -26.41
N PRO A 303 18.70 -23.11 -26.66
CA PRO A 303 19.12 -24.19 -27.55
C PRO A 303 18.52 -25.53 -27.09
N GLY A 304 17.90 -26.25 -28.02
CA GLY A 304 17.21 -27.52 -27.73
C GLY A 304 15.77 -27.38 -27.23
N PHE A 305 15.27 -26.17 -27.02
CA PHE A 305 13.83 -25.95 -26.78
C PHE A 305 13.07 -25.98 -28.09
N THR A 306 11.90 -26.65 -28.09
CA THR A 306 11.00 -26.66 -29.26
C THR A 306 9.56 -26.51 -28.79
N GLU A 307 8.81 -25.63 -29.42
CA GLU A 307 7.39 -25.41 -29.15
C GLU A 307 6.62 -25.30 -30.47
N THR A 308 5.48 -26.02 -30.55
CA THR A 308 4.56 -25.89 -31.68
C THR A 308 3.30 -25.15 -31.27
N ARG A 309 2.93 -24.13 -32.02
CA ARG A 309 1.75 -23.30 -31.80
C ARG A 309 0.81 -23.35 -32.99
N ASN A 310 -0.50 -23.42 -32.70
CA ASN A 310 -1.51 -23.32 -33.75
C ASN A 310 -1.56 -21.89 -34.33
N TYR A 311 -1.89 -21.81 -35.59
CA TYR A 311 -2.06 -20.53 -36.30
C TYR A 311 -3.01 -19.58 -35.57
N SER A 312 -4.17 -20.09 -35.12
CA SER A 312 -5.14 -19.31 -34.36
C SER A 312 -4.58 -18.76 -33.06
N VAL A 313 -3.84 -19.57 -32.30
CA VAL A 313 -3.20 -19.13 -31.03
C VAL A 313 -2.22 -18.00 -31.27
N LEU A 314 -1.54 -17.98 -32.40
CA LEU A 314 -0.58 -16.94 -32.72
C LEU A 314 -1.25 -15.67 -33.29
N TYR A 315 -2.21 -15.81 -34.20
CA TYR A 315 -2.73 -14.69 -34.99
C TYR A 315 -4.14 -14.22 -34.62
N ASP A 316 -4.90 -14.97 -33.82
CA ASP A 316 -6.22 -14.53 -33.35
C ASP A 316 -6.08 -13.66 -32.11
N SER A 317 -5.67 -12.40 -32.35
CA SER A 317 -5.59 -11.35 -31.33
C SER A 317 -5.56 -9.99 -32.03
N PRO A 318 -6.21 -8.97 -31.47
CA PRO A 318 -6.15 -7.61 -31.98
C PRO A 318 -4.72 -7.07 -32.15
N CYS A 319 -3.79 -7.56 -31.32
CA CYS A 319 -2.39 -7.11 -31.33
C CYS A 319 -1.60 -7.51 -32.58
N VAL A 320 -2.05 -8.51 -33.30
CA VAL A 320 -1.36 -9.09 -34.49
C VAL A 320 -2.21 -9.11 -35.74
N SER A 321 -3.36 -8.43 -35.74
CA SER A 321 -4.31 -8.42 -36.84
C SER A 321 -3.70 -7.91 -38.17
N ASP A 322 -2.82 -6.92 -38.08
CA ASP A 322 -2.07 -6.33 -39.18
C ASP A 322 -0.90 -7.21 -39.68
N ARG A 323 -0.54 -8.25 -38.94
CA ARG A 323 0.58 -9.17 -39.23
C ARG A 323 0.13 -10.52 -39.73
N LYS A 324 -1.17 -10.77 -39.79
CA LYS A 324 -1.78 -12.03 -40.20
C LYS A 324 -1.46 -12.32 -41.68
N PRO A 325 -0.70 -13.39 -42.02
CA PRO A 325 -0.41 -13.71 -43.41
C PRO A 325 -1.67 -14.22 -44.14
N GLN A 326 -1.76 -13.94 -45.43
CA GLN A 326 -2.79 -14.52 -46.28
C GLN A 326 -2.41 -15.97 -46.63
N GLY A 327 -2.91 -16.90 -45.89
CA GLY A 327 -2.53 -18.32 -45.95
C GLY A 327 -1.29 -18.63 -45.11
N GLY A 328 -1.11 -19.87 -44.81
CA GLY A 328 0.03 -20.33 -44.01
C GLY A 328 -0.22 -21.73 -43.41
N PRO A 329 0.78 -22.31 -42.76
CA PRO A 329 0.64 -23.61 -42.13
C PRO A 329 -0.34 -23.53 -40.95
N ALA A 330 -1.03 -24.64 -40.66
CA ALA A 330 -1.94 -24.72 -39.51
C ALA A 330 -1.21 -24.59 -38.17
N THR A 331 0.07 -24.89 -38.14
CA THR A 331 0.94 -24.82 -36.97
C THR A 331 2.32 -24.26 -37.33
N PHE A 332 2.92 -23.56 -36.37
CA PHE A 332 4.31 -23.10 -36.45
C PHE A 332 5.11 -23.78 -35.33
N THR A 333 6.29 -24.29 -35.69
CA THR A 333 7.24 -24.88 -34.73
C THR A 333 8.43 -23.94 -34.57
N HIS A 334 8.64 -23.43 -33.38
CA HIS A 334 9.78 -22.61 -33.00
C HIS A 334 10.84 -23.50 -32.35
N THR A 335 12.07 -23.46 -32.89
CA THR A 335 13.23 -24.18 -32.36
C THR A 335 14.24 -23.17 -31.83
N GLY A 336 14.54 -23.25 -30.53
CA GLY A 336 15.41 -22.31 -29.84
C GLY A 336 16.87 -22.39 -30.28
N THR A 337 17.49 -21.25 -30.49
CA THR A 337 18.94 -21.12 -30.77
C THR A 337 19.70 -20.33 -29.72
N GLY A 338 19.02 -19.64 -28.82
CA GLY A 338 19.59 -18.94 -27.67
C GLY A 338 20.52 -17.79 -28.03
N ASN A 339 20.28 -17.10 -29.14
CA ASN A 339 21.11 -16.00 -29.59
C ASN A 339 20.58 -14.65 -29.15
N PHE A 340 21.14 -14.10 -28.08
CA PHE A 340 20.71 -12.82 -27.50
C PHE A 340 20.67 -11.66 -28.52
N LEU A 341 21.69 -11.50 -29.36
CA LEU A 341 21.74 -10.38 -30.31
C LEU A 341 20.64 -10.49 -31.38
N LYS A 342 20.46 -11.68 -31.94
CA LYS A 342 19.36 -11.94 -32.89
C LYS A 342 17.99 -11.85 -32.23
N CYS A 343 17.88 -12.26 -30.95
CA CYS A 343 16.64 -12.06 -30.18
C CYS A 343 16.35 -10.58 -29.98
N GLN A 344 17.36 -9.77 -29.67
CA GLN A 344 17.21 -8.32 -29.55
C GLN A 344 16.75 -7.68 -30.86
N GLU A 345 17.29 -8.13 -32.02
CA GLU A 345 16.85 -7.67 -33.33
C GLU A 345 15.39 -8.06 -33.61
N ALA A 346 15.01 -9.30 -33.26
CA ALA A 346 13.63 -9.77 -33.41
C ALA A 346 12.67 -8.95 -32.52
N VAL A 347 13.06 -8.67 -31.29
CA VAL A 347 12.30 -7.80 -30.38
C VAL A 347 12.23 -6.36 -30.91
N LYS A 348 13.33 -5.79 -31.40
CA LYS A 348 13.31 -4.44 -32.01
C LYS A 348 12.33 -4.32 -33.18
N SER A 349 12.11 -5.37 -33.92
CA SER A 349 11.23 -5.39 -35.09
C SER A 349 9.75 -5.16 -34.78
N ILE A 350 9.33 -5.29 -33.51
CA ILE A 350 7.95 -5.00 -33.10
C ILE A 350 7.70 -3.52 -32.82
N PHE A 351 8.75 -2.73 -32.62
CA PHE A 351 8.68 -1.29 -32.36
C PHE A 351 8.87 -0.47 -33.64
N ASN A 352 8.22 0.68 -33.68
CA ASN A 352 8.47 1.70 -34.73
C ASN A 352 9.14 2.92 -34.08
N PHE A 353 10.39 3.16 -34.44
CA PHE A 353 11.18 4.29 -33.95
C PHE A 353 11.26 5.47 -34.93
N THR A 354 10.68 5.37 -36.10
CA THR A 354 10.94 6.31 -37.23
C THR A 354 9.92 7.44 -37.35
N HIS A 355 8.74 7.33 -36.74
CA HIS A 355 7.64 8.29 -36.89
C HIS A 355 7.38 9.04 -35.59
N CYS A 356 8.05 10.18 -35.40
CA CYS A 356 7.78 11.08 -34.29
C CYS A 356 7.23 12.42 -34.79
N LYS A 357 6.02 12.80 -34.38
CA LYS A 357 5.37 14.08 -34.67
C LYS A 357 5.66 15.16 -33.64
N TYR A 358 6.26 14.78 -32.52
CA TYR A 358 6.50 15.59 -31.36
C TYR A 358 7.98 15.98 -31.24
N SER A 359 8.32 16.82 -30.29
CA SER A 359 9.71 17.19 -30.01
C SER A 359 10.59 15.97 -29.74
N GLN A 360 10.01 14.95 -29.08
CA GLN A 360 10.63 13.63 -28.90
C GLN A 360 9.57 12.56 -28.64
N CYS A 361 9.92 11.30 -28.94
CA CYS A 361 9.04 10.15 -28.75
C CYS A 361 9.78 9.01 -28.05
N SER A 362 9.00 8.13 -27.45
CA SER A 362 9.42 6.78 -27.12
C SER A 362 9.43 5.93 -28.39
N PHE A 363 8.38 5.15 -28.63
CA PHE A 363 8.21 4.34 -29.85
C PHE A 363 6.78 4.48 -30.36
N ASN A 364 6.55 4.00 -31.61
CA ASN A 364 5.24 4.05 -32.29
C ASN A 364 4.65 5.47 -32.39
N GLY A 365 5.49 6.49 -32.46
CA GLY A 365 5.07 7.88 -32.56
C GLY A 365 4.45 8.46 -31.31
N VAL A 366 4.63 7.85 -30.13
CA VAL A 366 4.10 8.32 -28.87
C VAL A 366 5.07 9.33 -28.24
N PHE A 367 4.54 10.50 -27.93
CA PHE A 367 5.29 11.53 -27.20
C PHE A 367 5.80 11.00 -25.85
N GLN A 368 7.03 11.32 -25.48
CA GLN A 368 7.57 11.05 -24.17
C GLN A 368 8.52 12.17 -23.75
N PRO A 369 8.28 12.85 -22.58
CA PRO A 369 9.21 13.83 -22.04
C PRO A 369 10.55 13.19 -21.65
N LEU A 370 11.57 14.01 -21.47
CA LEU A 370 12.88 13.56 -20.99
C LEU A 370 12.75 12.87 -19.63
N LEU A 371 13.35 11.69 -19.54
CA LEU A 371 13.41 10.94 -18.30
C LEU A 371 14.36 11.63 -17.31
N ARG A 372 13.91 11.78 -16.07
CA ARG A 372 14.70 12.34 -14.96
C ARG A 372 14.36 11.65 -13.66
N GLY A 373 15.30 11.64 -12.73
CA GLY A 373 15.09 11.14 -11.38
C GLY A 373 14.98 9.60 -11.27
N PRO A 374 14.50 9.10 -10.13
CA PRO A 374 14.38 7.68 -9.85
C PRO A 374 13.11 7.08 -10.46
N TYR A 375 13.15 5.78 -10.76
CA TYR A 375 12.02 4.98 -11.26
C TYR A 375 11.85 3.71 -10.46
N GLY A 376 10.60 3.34 -10.19
CA GLY A 376 10.20 2.04 -9.66
C GLY A 376 9.61 1.18 -10.77
N ALA A 377 10.22 0.03 -11.04
CA ALA A 377 9.77 -0.95 -12.03
C ALA A 377 9.21 -2.17 -11.32
N PHE A 378 7.94 -2.48 -11.53
CA PHE A 378 7.23 -3.54 -10.82
C PHE A 378 6.53 -4.51 -11.78
N SER A 379 5.69 -5.41 -11.26
CA SER A 379 5.04 -6.46 -12.03
C SER A 379 6.07 -7.36 -12.74
N ALA A 380 5.94 -7.65 -14.03
CA ALA A 380 6.86 -8.52 -14.74
C ALA A 380 8.30 -8.01 -14.78
N TYR A 381 8.54 -6.70 -14.70
CA TYR A 381 9.91 -6.18 -14.54
C TYR A 381 10.60 -6.81 -13.33
N TYR A 382 9.95 -6.78 -12.17
CA TYR A 382 10.53 -7.36 -10.98
C TYR A 382 10.70 -8.88 -11.09
N PHE A 383 9.66 -9.61 -11.52
CA PHE A 383 9.72 -11.08 -11.51
C PHE A 383 10.76 -11.63 -12.46
N VAL A 384 10.92 -11.04 -13.64
CA VAL A 384 11.93 -11.45 -14.63
C VAL A 384 13.34 -11.12 -14.14
N MET A 385 13.56 -9.86 -13.71
CA MET A 385 14.90 -9.43 -13.27
C MET A 385 15.32 -10.13 -11.96
N ASN A 386 14.38 -10.42 -11.07
CA ASN A 386 14.64 -11.18 -9.86
C ASN A 386 15.02 -12.64 -10.17
N PHE A 387 14.34 -13.29 -11.10
CA PHE A 387 14.70 -14.64 -11.54
C PHE A 387 16.13 -14.68 -12.12
N LEU A 388 16.50 -13.68 -12.92
CA LEU A 388 17.83 -13.54 -13.51
C LEU A 388 18.90 -13.04 -12.52
N ASN A 389 18.52 -12.76 -11.27
CA ASN A 389 19.37 -12.15 -10.25
C ASN A 389 19.98 -10.79 -10.68
N LEU A 390 19.11 -9.92 -11.24
CA LEU A 390 19.45 -8.63 -11.87
C LEU A 390 18.68 -7.44 -11.24
N THR A 391 18.21 -7.58 -10.00
CA THR A 391 17.48 -6.49 -9.30
C THR A 391 18.39 -5.47 -8.61
N ASP A 392 19.68 -5.76 -8.49
CA ASP A 392 20.65 -4.84 -7.89
C ASP A 392 20.98 -3.70 -8.87
N THR A 393 20.66 -2.49 -8.49
CA THR A 393 20.88 -1.26 -9.28
C THR A 393 22.35 -0.90 -9.47
N SER A 394 23.25 -1.46 -8.68
CA SER A 394 24.71 -1.25 -8.82
C SER A 394 25.32 -2.03 -9.98
N ILE A 395 24.58 -3.00 -10.57
CA ILE A 395 25.08 -3.80 -11.68
C ILE A 395 25.07 -2.94 -12.96
N PRO A 396 26.23 -2.73 -13.61
CA PRO A 396 26.28 -1.97 -14.86
C PRO A 396 25.44 -2.62 -15.97
N LEU A 397 24.78 -1.82 -16.79
CA LEU A 397 23.90 -2.28 -17.86
C LEU A 397 24.57 -3.32 -18.78
N GLU A 398 25.85 -3.15 -19.10
CA GLU A 398 26.60 -4.11 -19.92
C GLU A 398 26.77 -5.48 -19.23
N THR A 399 26.88 -5.50 -17.91
CA THR A 399 26.88 -6.75 -17.13
C THR A 399 25.50 -7.39 -17.13
N VAL A 400 24.45 -6.59 -17.03
CA VAL A 400 23.05 -7.08 -17.16
C VAL A 400 22.84 -7.73 -18.53
N ARG A 401 23.26 -7.07 -19.63
CA ARG A 401 23.20 -7.63 -21.00
C ARG A 401 23.92 -8.98 -21.11
N LYS A 402 25.15 -9.07 -20.57
CA LYS A 402 25.93 -10.30 -20.57
C LYS A 402 25.24 -11.43 -19.82
N ARG A 403 24.66 -11.15 -18.66
CA ARG A 403 23.94 -12.18 -17.86
C ARG A 403 22.71 -12.69 -18.59
N VAL A 404 21.91 -11.81 -19.20
CA VAL A 404 20.78 -12.21 -20.04
C VAL A 404 21.24 -13.04 -21.22
N ALA A 405 22.31 -12.62 -21.92
CA ALA A 405 22.89 -13.34 -23.06
C ALA A 405 23.37 -14.75 -22.64
N ASN A 406 24.04 -14.86 -21.52
CA ASN A 406 24.49 -16.16 -20.99
C ASN A 406 23.29 -17.08 -20.67
N TYR A 407 22.25 -16.53 -20.02
CA TYR A 407 21.04 -17.30 -19.75
C TYR A 407 20.39 -17.78 -21.06
N CYS A 408 20.24 -16.93 -22.07
CA CYS A 408 19.70 -17.33 -23.37
C CYS A 408 20.50 -18.47 -24.02
N ALA A 409 21.83 -18.41 -23.94
CA ALA A 409 22.73 -19.41 -24.55
C ALA A 409 22.78 -20.75 -23.79
N THR A 410 22.25 -20.82 -22.58
CA THR A 410 22.25 -22.06 -21.79
C THR A 410 21.31 -23.10 -22.43
N PRO A 411 21.75 -24.36 -22.65
CA PRO A 411 20.91 -25.41 -23.20
C PRO A 411 19.65 -25.66 -22.36
N TRP A 412 18.54 -25.98 -23.03
CA TRP A 412 17.24 -26.16 -22.38
C TRP A 412 17.24 -27.20 -21.26
N GLU A 413 17.91 -28.34 -21.49
CA GLU A 413 18.01 -29.40 -20.47
C GLU A 413 18.75 -28.94 -19.20
N GLU A 414 19.80 -28.14 -19.37
CA GLU A 414 20.56 -27.56 -18.27
C GLU A 414 19.73 -26.55 -17.49
N VAL A 415 18.96 -25.65 -18.15
CA VAL A 415 18.06 -24.70 -17.52
C VAL A 415 17.02 -25.41 -16.62
N LYS A 416 16.44 -26.52 -17.12
CA LYS A 416 15.48 -27.31 -16.34
C LYS A 416 16.13 -27.93 -15.09
N GLN A 417 17.36 -28.41 -15.20
CA GLN A 417 18.10 -28.98 -14.06
C GLN A 417 18.47 -27.93 -13.03
N GLN A 418 18.87 -26.74 -13.47
CA GLN A 418 19.23 -25.63 -12.56
C GLN A 418 18.02 -25.05 -11.83
N HIS A 419 16.81 -25.13 -12.41
CA HIS A 419 15.61 -24.48 -11.88
C HIS A 419 14.38 -25.41 -11.80
N PRO A 420 14.45 -26.56 -11.08
CA PRO A 420 13.39 -27.58 -11.10
C PRO A 420 12.07 -27.13 -10.48
N ALA A 421 12.08 -26.10 -9.63
CA ALA A 421 10.88 -25.56 -8.97
C ALA A 421 10.12 -24.53 -9.81
N VAL A 422 10.69 -24.06 -10.92
CA VAL A 422 10.09 -23.03 -11.77
C VAL A 422 9.25 -23.69 -12.87
N LYS A 423 8.07 -23.14 -13.13
CA LYS A 423 7.21 -23.65 -14.21
C LYS A 423 7.92 -23.57 -15.56
N LEU A 424 7.90 -24.65 -16.34
CA LEU A 424 8.59 -24.77 -17.62
C LEU A 424 8.25 -23.62 -18.60
N LYS A 425 6.98 -23.19 -18.60
CA LYS A 425 6.56 -22.05 -19.43
C LYS A 425 7.39 -20.81 -19.11
N TYR A 426 7.58 -20.46 -17.85
CA TYR A 426 8.36 -19.27 -17.47
C TYR A 426 9.85 -19.43 -17.77
N LEU A 427 10.41 -20.63 -17.53
CA LEU A 427 11.80 -20.92 -17.86
C LEU A 427 12.08 -20.70 -19.35
N ALA A 428 11.22 -21.21 -20.22
CA ALA A 428 11.35 -21.05 -21.66
C ALA A 428 11.28 -19.58 -22.09
N GLU A 429 10.42 -18.78 -21.44
CA GLU A 429 10.15 -17.40 -21.81
C GLU A 429 11.15 -16.38 -21.21
N TYR A 430 11.98 -16.72 -20.20
CA TYR A 430 12.82 -15.73 -19.54
C TYR A 430 13.95 -15.17 -20.42
N CYS A 431 14.45 -15.92 -21.41
CA CYS A 431 15.40 -15.39 -22.38
C CYS A 431 14.74 -14.25 -23.20
N PHE A 432 13.56 -14.51 -23.77
CA PHE A 432 12.77 -13.47 -24.43
C PHE A 432 12.48 -12.31 -23.48
N SER A 433 11.94 -12.59 -22.30
CA SER A 433 11.46 -11.56 -21.37
C SER A 433 12.59 -10.65 -20.88
N GLY A 434 13.76 -11.19 -20.56
CA GLY A 434 14.92 -10.39 -20.20
C GLY A 434 15.41 -9.51 -21.34
N THR A 435 15.49 -10.06 -22.55
CA THR A 435 15.86 -9.32 -23.78
C THR A 435 14.83 -8.22 -24.07
N TYR A 436 13.54 -8.53 -23.95
CA TYR A 436 12.46 -7.58 -24.15
C TYR A 436 12.51 -6.42 -23.16
N ILE A 437 12.66 -6.69 -21.86
CA ILE A 437 12.77 -5.66 -20.82
C ILE A 437 13.95 -4.72 -21.12
N LEU A 438 15.11 -5.27 -21.45
CA LEU A 438 16.28 -4.44 -21.78
C LEU A 438 16.01 -3.57 -23.01
N THR A 439 15.45 -4.14 -24.07
CA THR A 439 15.15 -3.40 -25.30
C THR A 439 14.09 -2.34 -25.05
N LEU A 440 13.02 -2.66 -24.32
CA LEU A 440 11.97 -1.69 -23.98
C LEU A 440 12.51 -0.52 -23.17
N LEU A 441 13.35 -0.79 -22.16
CA LEU A 441 13.92 0.27 -21.34
C LEU A 441 14.92 1.13 -22.11
N THR A 442 15.86 0.51 -22.85
CA THR A 442 16.97 1.25 -23.47
C THR A 442 16.63 1.86 -24.82
N GLU A 443 15.86 1.17 -25.66
CA GLU A 443 15.48 1.63 -26.99
C GLU A 443 14.07 2.23 -27.00
N GLY A 444 13.14 1.60 -26.26
CA GLY A 444 11.74 2.04 -26.20
C GLY A 444 11.55 3.32 -25.39
N TYR A 445 12.05 3.35 -24.17
CA TYR A 445 11.92 4.48 -23.25
C TYR A 445 13.14 5.40 -23.21
N ASN A 446 14.23 5.06 -23.90
CA ASN A 446 15.47 5.84 -23.97
C ASN A 446 16.23 5.97 -22.63
N PHE A 447 16.21 4.95 -21.76
CA PHE A 447 17.11 4.89 -20.62
C PHE A 447 18.55 4.67 -21.10
N THR A 448 19.45 5.58 -20.75
CA THR A 448 20.89 5.47 -21.02
C THR A 448 21.57 4.55 -20.00
N SER A 449 22.82 4.19 -20.22
CA SER A 449 23.61 3.44 -19.24
C SER A 449 23.68 4.13 -17.87
N GLU A 450 23.65 5.46 -17.84
CA GLU A 450 23.65 6.25 -16.61
C GLU A 450 22.27 6.23 -15.93
N SER A 451 21.19 6.50 -16.67
CA SER A 451 19.84 6.57 -16.10
C SER A 451 19.26 5.20 -15.79
N TYR A 452 19.77 4.11 -16.34
CA TYR A 452 19.37 2.75 -16.00
C TYR A 452 19.60 2.43 -14.52
N SER A 453 20.69 2.94 -13.92
CA SER A 453 20.98 2.76 -12.49
C SER A 453 19.93 3.40 -11.55
N ASN A 454 19.10 4.32 -12.06
CA ASN A 454 18.02 4.94 -11.31
C ASN A 454 16.73 4.09 -11.28
N ILE A 455 16.72 2.93 -11.97
CA ILE A 455 15.57 2.03 -12.01
C ILE A 455 15.68 1.02 -10.88
N LYS A 456 14.76 1.05 -9.92
CA LYS A 456 14.63 0.04 -8.85
C LYS A 456 13.58 -0.99 -9.25
N PHE A 457 13.94 -2.27 -9.25
CA PHE A 457 12.99 -3.36 -9.46
C PHE A 457 12.31 -3.71 -8.15
N ILE A 458 10.98 -3.54 -8.08
CA ILE A 458 10.22 -3.52 -6.83
C ILE A 458 9.12 -4.57 -6.84
N LYS A 459 9.06 -5.43 -5.84
CA LYS A 459 7.92 -6.31 -5.56
C LYS A 459 6.97 -5.67 -4.57
N LYS A 460 7.53 -5.21 -3.46
CA LYS A 460 6.79 -4.60 -2.35
C LYS A 460 7.53 -3.38 -1.83
N ILE A 461 6.78 -2.39 -1.37
CA ILE A 461 7.28 -1.24 -0.63
C ILE A 461 6.57 -1.24 0.73
N LYS A 462 7.33 -1.26 1.84
CA LYS A 462 6.77 -1.29 3.21
C LYS A 462 5.72 -2.39 3.43
N GLY A 463 5.90 -3.55 2.83
CA GLY A 463 4.98 -4.68 2.96
C GLY A 463 3.81 -4.72 1.98
N SER A 464 3.48 -3.61 1.31
CA SER A 464 2.41 -3.53 0.31
C SER A 464 2.92 -3.87 -1.09
N ASP A 465 2.11 -4.58 -1.87
CA ASP A 465 2.43 -4.91 -3.25
C ASP A 465 2.44 -3.63 -4.11
N ALA A 466 3.43 -3.52 -5.01
CA ALA A 466 3.49 -2.44 -5.98
C ALA A 466 2.55 -2.76 -7.15
N GLY A 467 1.57 -1.89 -7.38
CA GLY A 467 0.55 -2.01 -8.43
C GLY A 467 -0.43 -0.84 -8.36
N TRP A 468 -1.37 -0.78 -9.26
CA TRP A 468 -2.33 0.33 -9.36
C TRP A 468 -3.41 0.33 -8.25
N THR A 469 -3.69 -0.80 -7.62
CA THR A 469 -4.86 -1.00 -6.74
C THR A 469 -4.84 -0.16 -5.47
N LEU A 470 -3.67 0.04 -4.86
CA LEU A 470 -3.53 0.92 -3.70
C LEU A 470 -3.77 2.39 -4.07
N GLY A 471 -3.17 2.86 -5.19
CA GLY A 471 -3.40 4.21 -5.69
C GLY A 471 -4.87 4.47 -6.03
N TYR A 472 -5.55 3.47 -6.58
CA TYR A 472 -6.98 3.51 -6.82
C TYR A 472 -7.77 3.62 -5.51
N MET A 473 -7.44 2.79 -4.51
CA MET A 473 -8.09 2.86 -3.19
C MET A 473 -7.85 4.21 -2.50
N LEU A 474 -6.64 4.75 -2.55
CA LEU A 474 -6.34 6.08 -2.01
C LEU A 474 -7.22 7.17 -2.61
N ASN A 475 -7.39 7.14 -3.94
CA ASN A 475 -8.29 8.07 -4.63
C ASN A 475 -9.75 7.92 -4.17
N LEU A 476 -10.19 6.69 -3.92
CA LEU A 476 -11.55 6.40 -3.46
C LEU A 476 -11.78 6.80 -2.00
N THR A 477 -10.76 6.69 -1.13
CA THR A 477 -10.91 7.04 0.30
C THR A 477 -11.26 8.50 0.54
N ASN A 478 -10.94 9.40 -0.41
CA ASN A 478 -11.35 10.80 -0.33
C ASN A 478 -12.87 10.97 -0.34
N MET A 479 -13.61 10.03 -0.93
CA MET A 479 -15.08 10.04 -1.02
C MET A 479 -15.76 9.30 0.17
N ILE A 480 -15.00 8.54 0.97
CA ILE A 480 -15.54 7.81 2.11
C ILE A 480 -15.49 8.70 3.36
N PRO A 481 -16.63 8.98 4.03
CA PRO A 481 -16.64 9.86 5.20
C PRO A 481 -15.79 9.32 6.35
N ALA A 482 -15.14 10.24 7.09
CA ALA A 482 -14.50 9.90 8.36
C ALA A 482 -15.55 9.56 9.43
N GLU A 483 -15.18 8.70 10.38
CA GLU A 483 -16.00 8.44 11.57
C GLU A 483 -15.46 9.24 12.74
N ALA A 484 -16.37 9.69 13.61
CA ALA A 484 -15.96 10.29 14.87
C ALA A 484 -15.33 9.22 15.79
N PRO A 485 -14.32 9.59 16.59
CA PRO A 485 -13.76 8.71 17.59
C PRO A 485 -14.82 8.27 18.59
N ASP A 486 -14.63 7.11 19.22
CA ASP A 486 -15.47 6.72 20.33
C ASP A 486 -15.34 7.76 21.46
N SER A 487 -16.46 8.13 22.06
CA SER A 487 -16.43 9.01 23.21
C SER A 487 -16.07 8.22 24.49
N PRO A 488 -15.30 8.80 25.42
CA PRO A 488 -15.10 8.22 26.73
C PRO A 488 -16.42 7.91 27.43
N PRO A 489 -16.46 6.94 28.37
CA PRO A 489 -17.70 6.53 29.05
C PRO A 489 -18.48 7.67 29.70
N LEU A 490 -17.77 8.70 30.14
CA LEU A 490 -18.38 9.89 30.74
C LEU A 490 -17.99 11.15 29.94
N PRO A 491 -18.92 12.09 29.72
CA PRO A 491 -18.57 13.42 29.22
C PRO A 491 -17.57 14.10 30.17
N HIS A 492 -16.65 14.91 29.62
CA HIS A 492 -15.61 15.57 30.42
C HIS A 492 -16.16 16.30 31.65
N ALA A 493 -17.26 17.05 31.54
CA ALA A 493 -17.90 17.73 32.64
C ALA A 493 -18.40 16.74 33.72
N GLY A 494 -19.00 15.63 33.34
CA GLY A 494 -19.44 14.56 34.23
C GLY A 494 -18.29 13.92 34.98
N TYR A 495 -17.21 13.57 34.28
CA TYR A 495 -16.00 13.03 34.87
C TYR A 495 -15.38 13.99 35.91
N VAL A 496 -15.16 15.24 35.54
CA VAL A 496 -14.62 16.27 36.46
C VAL A 496 -15.52 16.45 37.66
N SER A 497 -16.84 16.48 37.49
CA SER A 497 -17.79 16.60 38.61
C SER A 497 -17.69 15.42 39.58
N ILE A 498 -17.65 14.18 39.07
CA ILE A 498 -17.53 12.98 39.94
C ILE A 498 -16.21 12.99 40.68
N VAL A 499 -15.08 13.25 40.01
CA VAL A 499 -13.75 13.29 40.63
C VAL A 499 -13.70 14.36 41.71
N THR A 500 -14.25 15.55 41.45
CA THR A 500 -14.29 16.66 42.41
C THR A 500 -15.13 16.31 43.63
N LEU A 501 -16.34 15.75 43.46
CA LEU A 501 -17.19 15.32 44.55
C LEU A 501 -16.52 14.23 45.41
N MET A 502 -15.88 13.26 44.79
CA MET A 502 -15.16 12.19 45.49
C MET A 502 -13.94 12.73 46.22
N ALA A 503 -13.21 13.67 45.68
CA ALA A 503 -12.09 14.34 46.31
C ALA A 503 -12.54 15.14 47.53
N ILE A 504 -13.65 15.89 47.45
CA ILE A 504 -14.26 16.61 48.58
C ILE A 504 -14.70 15.63 49.66
N LEU A 505 -15.35 14.53 49.30
CA LEU A 505 -15.75 13.49 50.27
C LEU A 505 -14.55 12.92 51.02
N LEU A 506 -13.49 12.53 50.30
CA LEU A 506 -12.26 12.02 50.90
C LEU A 506 -11.60 13.05 51.82
N PHE A 507 -11.60 14.32 51.44
CA PHE A 507 -11.07 15.41 52.26
C PHE A 507 -11.88 15.61 53.53
N ILE A 508 -13.22 15.55 53.45
CA ILE A 508 -14.10 15.62 54.66
C ILE A 508 -13.83 14.43 55.59
N LEU A 509 -13.76 13.19 55.05
CA LEU A 509 -13.45 11.99 55.82
C LEU A 509 -12.09 12.10 56.51
N PHE A 510 -11.09 12.65 55.82
CA PHE A 510 -9.77 12.93 56.37
C PHE A 510 -9.83 13.93 57.55
N LEU A 511 -10.54 15.06 57.38
CA LEU A 511 -10.72 16.04 58.46
C LEU A 511 -11.46 15.45 59.69
N VAL A 512 -12.48 14.62 59.46
CA VAL A 512 -13.20 13.92 60.53
C VAL A 512 -12.29 12.93 61.24
N SER A 513 -11.41 12.23 60.54
CA SER A 513 -10.43 11.29 61.12
C SER A 513 -9.38 11.99 62.00
N LEU A 514 -9.07 13.26 61.76
CA LEU A 514 -8.15 14.09 62.53
C LEU A 514 -8.77 14.69 63.82
N ARG A 515 -10.11 14.72 63.94
CA ARG A 515 -10.80 15.26 65.09
C ARG A 515 -10.31 14.72 66.50
N PRO A 516 -9.97 13.43 66.65
CA PRO A 516 -9.43 12.93 67.93
C PRO A 516 -8.08 13.52 68.30
N LEU A 517 -7.33 14.03 67.33
CA LEU A 517 -5.99 14.61 67.50
C LEU A 517 -6.03 16.11 67.86
N TRP A 518 -7.19 16.73 67.80
CA TRP A 518 -7.33 18.14 68.09
C TRP A 518 -7.36 18.34 69.59
N PRO A 519 -6.47 19.16 70.18
CA PRO A 519 -6.46 19.39 71.62
C PRO A 519 -7.79 20.02 72.06
N ARG A 520 -8.50 19.33 72.97
CA ARG A 520 -9.67 19.89 73.67
C ARG A 520 -9.20 21.05 74.49
N CYS A 521 -9.53 22.30 74.15
CA CYS A 521 -9.39 23.45 75.01
C CYS A 521 -10.31 23.22 76.23
N SER A 522 -9.73 22.79 77.38
CA SER A 522 -10.47 22.71 78.67
C SER A 522 -10.77 24.14 79.08
N LYS A 523 -12.04 24.48 79.21
CA LYS A 523 -12.46 25.66 79.92
C LYS A 523 -12.10 25.45 81.38
N GLN A 524 -11.13 26.22 81.92
CA GLN A 524 -10.90 26.31 83.37
C GLN A 524 -12.17 26.86 84.00
N PRO A 525 -12.66 26.24 85.11
CA PRO A 525 -13.73 26.83 85.86
C PRO A 525 -13.18 28.09 86.56
N GLN A 526 -13.86 29.21 86.40
CA GLN A 526 -13.65 30.39 87.27
C GLN A 526 -14.12 30.03 88.63
N ILE A 527 -13.17 30.04 89.61
CA ILE A 527 -13.47 30.03 91.04
C ILE A 527 -13.76 31.48 91.39
N VAL A 528 -14.98 31.71 91.95
CA VAL A 528 -15.39 32.95 92.61
C VAL A 528 -14.94 32.85 94.07
#